data_0ba794736d81bd8649906a4e462d096d
#
_entry.id   0ba794736d81bd8649906a4e462d096d
#
_cell.length_a   1.000
_cell.length_b   1.000
_cell.length_c   1.000
_cell.angle_alpha   90.00
_cell.angle_beta   90.00
_cell.angle_gamma   90.00
#
_symmetry.space_group_name_H-M   'P 1'
#
loop_
_entity.id
_entity.type
_entity.pdbx_description
1 polymer ?
#
loop_
_entity_poly.entity_id
_entity_poly.type
_entity_poly.pdbx_seq_one_letter_code
_entity_poly.pdbx_strand_id
1 'polypeptide(L)' 'MDKQHQNKTPKLHIGSLIKRELEKQERTVSWFARKLCCDRSNVYKLFKRSTIDTELLLRVSQILHYDFFDFYKKELCE' A
#
# COMPACT_ATOMS: atom_id res chain seq x y z
N MET A 1 24.03 11.62 16.30
CA MET A 1 23.48 11.34 16.19
C MET A 1 22.72 11.16 15.91
N ASP A 2 22.70 11.44 15.92
CA ASP A 2 21.95 11.23 15.61
C ASP A 2 20.97 11.15 15.07
N LYS A 3 20.89 11.39 14.79
CA LYS A 3 20.02 11.30 14.47
C LYS A 3 19.34 10.94 13.64
N GLN A 4 19.80 11.09 13.42
CA GLN A 4 19.18 10.77 12.74
C GLN A 4 18.72 10.05 12.13
N HIS A 5 19.22 9.91 12.34
CA HIS A 5 18.61 9.18 11.88
C HIS A 5 17.72 8.85 11.68
N GLN A 6 17.68 9.18 11.97
CA GLN A 6 16.77 8.99 12.01
C GLN A 6 15.98 8.88 11.35
N ASN A 7 16.14 9.12 11.35
CA ASN A 7 15.40 9.01 10.79
C ASN A 7 15.13 8.95 9.91
N LYS A 8 15.52 9.35 9.89
CA LYS A 8 15.40 9.42 8.82
C LYS A 8 15.15 8.47 7.83
N THR A 9 14.99 7.44 8.04
CA THR A 9 14.58 6.40 7.14
C THR A 9 13.22 6.70 6.59
N PRO A 10 13.07 6.78 5.28
CA PRO A 10 11.74 6.99 4.72
C PRO A 10 10.87 5.80 5.12
N LYS A 11 9.79 6.07 5.76
CA LYS A 11 8.86 5.04 6.10
C LYS A 11 8.11 4.60 4.87
N LEU A 12 7.77 3.33 4.82
CA LEU A 12 6.87 2.85 3.79
C LEU A 12 5.54 3.56 3.94
N HIS A 13 5.02 4.04 2.85
CA HIS A 13 3.68 4.59 2.81
C HIS A 13 2.87 3.67 1.93
N ILE A 14 2.27 2.66 2.54
CA ILE A 14 1.66 1.57 1.79
C ILE A 14 0.54 2.05 0.88
N GLY A 15 -0.24 3.03 1.34
CA GLY A 15 -1.32 3.57 0.52
C GLY A 15 -0.84 4.14 -0.80
N SER A 16 0.29 4.84 -0.76
CA SER A 16 0.89 5.41 -1.99
C SER A 16 1.38 4.31 -2.93
N LEU A 17 1.94 3.26 -2.37
CA LEU A 17 2.45 2.16 -3.18
C LEU A 17 1.30 1.40 -3.86
N ILE A 18 0.19 1.24 -3.14
CA ILE A 18 -1.00 0.62 -3.70
C ILE A 18 -1.55 1.47 -4.84
N LYS A 19 -1.65 2.77 -4.61
CA LYS A 19 -2.15 3.69 -5.63
C LYS A 19 -1.28 3.62 -6.88
N ARG A 20 0.04 3.63 -6.70
CA ARG A 20 0.96 3.57 -7.82
C ARG A 20 0.80 2.29 -8.62
N GLU A 21 0.65 1.16 -7.94
CA GLU A 21 0.49 -0.11 -8.64
C GLU A 21 -0.83 -0.16 -9.39
N LEU A 22 -1.89 0.36 -8.79
CA LEU A 22 -3.19 0.42 -9.45
C LEU A 22 -3.10 1.21 -10.75
N GLU A 23 -2.44 2.37 -10.69
CA GLU A 23 -2.26 3.21 -11.87
C GLU A 23 -1.40 2.52 -12.92
N LYS A 24 -0.35 1.84 -12.47
CA LYS A 24 0.52 1.11 -13.37
C LYS A 24 -0.23 0.03 -14.14
N GLN A 25 -1.17 -0.62 -13.48
CA GLN A 25 -1.99 -1.65 -14.10
C GLN A 25 -3.16 -1.09 -14.87
N GLU A 26 -3.30 0.24 -14.87
CA GLU A 26 -4.37 0.95 -15.57
C GLU A 26 -5.76 0.50 -15.14
N ARG A 27 -5.88 0.20 -13.84
CA ARG A 27 -7.17 -0.13 -13.25
C ARG A 27 -7.78 1.10 -12.61
N THR A 28 -9.11 1.17 -12.63
CA THR A 28 -9.80 2.32 -12.06
C THR A 28 -10.04 2.14 -10.56
N VAL A 29 -10.26 3.27 -9.88
CA VAL A 29 -10.63 3.23 -8.47
C VAL A 29 -11.96 2.50 -8.31
N SER A 30 -12.89 2.68 -9.24
CA SER A 30 -14.19 1.99 -9.18
C SER A 30 -14.02 0.48 -9.25
N TRP A 31 -13.15 0.00 -10.12
CA TRP A 31 -12.86 -1.42 -10.21
C TRP A 31 -12.30 -1.95 -8.90
N PHE A 32 -11.35 -1.20 -8.34
CA PHE A 32 -10.68 -1.61 -7.10
C PHE A 32 -11.66 -1.62 -5.93
N ALA A 33 -12.50 -0.57 -5.85
CA ALA A 33 -13.50 -0.50 -4.79
C ALA A 33 -14.45 -1.69 -4.86
N ARG A 34 -14.85 -2.05 -6.06
CA ARG A 34 -15.73 -3.20 -6.26
C ARG A 34 -15.07 -4.50 -5.77
N LYS A 35 -13.79 -4.66 -6.10
CA LYS A 35 -13.05 -5.85 -5.67
C LYS A 35 -12.89 -5.91 -4.16
N LEU A 36 -12.73 -4.75 -3.53
CA LEU A 36 -12.62 -4.68 -2.08
C LEU A 36 -13.97 -4.67 -1.37
N CYS A 37 -15.06 -4.61 -2.13
CA CYS A 37 -16.42 -4.55 -1.59
C CYS A 37 -16.61 -3.32 -0.71
N CYS A 38 -16.15 -2.18 -1.19
CA CYS A 38 -16.28 -0.93 -0.45
C CYS A 38 -16.55 0.21 -1.43
N ASP A 39 -16.78 1.40 -0.87
CA ASP A 39 -17.01 2.61 -1.65
C ASP A 39 -15.70 3.19 -2.15
N ARG A 40 -15.78 3.98 -3.23
CA ARG A 40 -14.62 4.67 -3.75
C ARG A 40 -13.97 5.58 -2.70
N SER A 41 -14.80 6.21 -1.86
CA SER A 41 -14.26 7.07 -0.81
C SER A 41 -13.33 6.30 0.12
N ASN A 42 -13.64 5.04 0.38
CA ASN A 42 -12.78 4.21 1.21
C ASN A 42 -11.46 3.89 0.53
N VAL A 43 -11.49 3.76 -0.80
CA VAL A 43 -10.24 3.55 -1.55
C VAL A 43 -9.36 4.78 -1.47
N TYR A 44 -9.95 5.97 -1.62
CA TYR A 44 -9.17 7.20 -1.50
C TYR A 44 -8.58 7.37 -0.10
N LYS A 45 -9.32 6.95 0.94
CA LYS A 45 -8.79 6.95 2.30
C LYS A 45 -7.64 5.98 2.45
N LEU A 46 -7.77 4.82 1.82
CA LEU A 46 -6.72 3.81 1.83
C LEU A 46 -5.41 4.37 1.24
N PHE A 47 -5.53 5.11 0.13
CA PHE A 47 -4.34 5.67 -0.51
C PHE A 47 -3.58 6.64 0.40
N LYS A 48 -4.25 7.21 1.38
CA LYS A 48 -3.62 8.18 2.28
C LYS A 48 -2.98 7.53 3.51
N ARG A 49 -3.17 6.23 3.67
CA ARG A 49 -2.69 5.56 4.87
C ARG A 49 -1.23 5.14 4.71
N SER A 50 -0.46 5.41 5.75
CA SER A 50 0.93 4.97 5.76
C SER A 50 1.04 3.50 6.14
N THR A 51 0.06 2.98 6.89
CA THR A 51 0.02 1.58 7.32
C THR A 51 -1.38 1.02 7.16
N ILE A 52 -1.47 -0.28 6.93
CA ILE A 52 -2.74 -1.00 6.93
C ILE A 52 -2.50 -2.33 7.63
N ASP A 53 -3.58 -2.98 8.05
CA ASP A 53 -3.41 -4.27 8.70
C ASP A 53 -3.05 -5.33 7.65
N THR A 54 -2.47 -6.42 8.14
CA THR A 54 -1.95 -7.45 7.24
C THR A 54 -3.04 -8.18 6.47
N GLU A 55 -4.23 -8.28 7.05
CA GLU A 55 -5.33 -8.93 6.36
C GLU A 55 -5.76 -8.14 5.14
N LEU A 56 -5.88 -6.81 5.30
CA LEU A 56 -6.22 -5.96 4.17
C LEU A 56 -5.10 -5.97 3.14
N LEU A 57 -3.85 -5.95 3.62
CA LEU A 57 -2.71 -6.00 2.71
C LEU A 57 -2.72 -7.28 1.88
N LEU A 58 -3.09 -8.39 2.50
CA LEU A 58 -3.17 -9.65 1.79
C LEU A 58 -4.25 -9.58 0.70
N ARG A 59 -5.42 -9.03 1.03
CA ARG A 59 -6.49 -8.90 0.05
C ARG A 59 -6.08 -8.01 -1.12
N VAL A 60 -5.46 -6.89 -0.83
CA VAL A 60 -5.00 -5.96 -1.87
C VAL A 60 -3.98 -6.66 -2.76
N SER A 61 -3.04 -7.39 -2.15
CA SER A 61 -2.03 -8.10 -2.92
C SER A 61 -2.66 -9.14 -3.85
N GLN A 62 -3.68 -9.84 -3.35
CA GLN A 62 -4.37 -10.83 -4.16
C GLN A 62 -5.15 -10.18 -5.31
N ILE A 63 -5.81 -9.07 -5.03
CA ILE A 63 -6.62 -8.38 -6.04
C ILE A 63 -5.73 -7.86 -7.17
N LEU A 64 -4.60 -7.25 -6.81
CA LEU A 64 -3.70 -6.63 -7.78
C LEU A 64 -2.65 -7.61 -8.30
N HIS A 65 -2.63 -8.83 -7.81
CA HIS A 65 -1.62 -9.84 -8.19
C HIS A 65 -0.21 -9.27 -8.04
N TYR A 66 0.03 -8.64 -6.91
CA TYR A 66 1.29 -7.97 -6.64
C TYR A 66 1.67 -8.18 -5.18
N ASP A 67 2.93 -8.51 -4.94
CA ASP A 67 3.39 -8.83 -3.60
C ASP A 67 3.83 -7.56 -2.87
N PHE A 68 2.86 -6.93 -2.17
CA PHE A 68 3.16 -5.75 -1.37
C PHE A 68 3.96 -6.08 -0.12
N PHE A 69 3.95 -7.34 0.31
CA PHE A 69 4.73 -7.75 1.48
C PHE A 69 6.22 -7.67 1.21
N ASP A 70 6.61 -7.69 -0.06
CA ASP A 70 8.01 -7.60 -0.44
C ASP A 70 8.63 -6.28 0.03
N PHE A 71 7.86 -5.20 0.06
CA PHE A 71 8.34 -3.93 0.56
C PHE A 71 8.74 -4.03 2.03
N TYR A 72 7.94 -4.74 2.81
CA TYR A 72 8.21 -4.92 4.23
C TYR A 72 9.38 -5.87 4.45
N LYS A 73 9.47 -6.88 3.61
CA LYS A 73 10.59 -7.80 3.67
C LYS A 73 11.90 -7.09 3.44
N LYS A 74 11.92 -6.17 2.48
CA LYS A 74 13.12 -5.41 2.18
C LYS A 74 13.51 -4.48 3.33
N GLU A 75 12.52 -4.01 4.08
CA GLU A 75 12.81 -3.18 5.26
C GLU A 75 13.47 -3.98 6.36
N LEU A 76 13.26 -5.29 6.39
CA LEU A 76 13.92 -6.15 7.37
C LEU A 76 15.34 -6.47 6.98
N CYS A 77 15.67 -6.39 5.71
CA CYS A 77 17.01 -6.72 5.21
C CYS A 77 17.88 -5.48 5.31
N GLU A 78 18.87 -5.52 6.16
CA GLU A 78 19.77 -4.39 6.38
C GLU A 78 20.88 -4.35 5.36
#